data_e11d796e0f4a2ef5ef5aa17da04c7ce7
#
_entry.id   e11d796e0f4a2ef5ef5aa17da04c7ce7
#
_cell.length_a   1.000
_cell.length_b   1.000
_cell.length_c   1.000
_cell.angle_alpha   90.00
_cell.angle_beta   90.00
_cell.angle_gamma   90.00
#
_symmetry.space_group_name_H-M   'P 1'
#
loop_
_entity.id
_entity.type
_entity.pdbx_description
1 polymer ?
#
loop_
_entity_poly.entity_id
_entity_poly.type
_entity_poly.pdbx_seq_one_letter_code
_entity_poly.pdbx_strand_id
1 'polypeptide(L)'
;MRQFNHNYLSCYRLSTRVLENALSNGDPINKKELKISEGIQNLLLGFYLIPLTHEEGHRSILTHLKIGSISQPYINSHGAAYVMGVTDSTLKNLRDQQLPHYIRLHNGGLESDYMLTKHMESIFAFDFDKYRYYKLEYLMRKVAILSYYIPGLFEMEIDLDEESNELSRDIVGHD
;
A
#
# COMPACT_ATOMS: atom_id res chain seq x y z
N MET A 1 -9.62 -3.90 5.53
CA MET A 1 -9.02 -3.79 4.18
C MET A 1 -9.99 -3.21 3.14
N ARG A 2 -10.97 -3.93 2.59
CA ARG A 2 -11.81 -3.46 1.46
C ARG A 2 -12.42 -2.07 1.67
N GLN A 3 -13.05 -1.80 2.80
CA GLN A 3 -13.65 -0.48 3.09
C GLN A 3 -12.60 0.63 3.14
N PHE A 4 -11.45 0.35 3.74
CA PHE A 4 -10.34 1.29 3.79
C PHE A 4 -9.84 1.64 2.38
N ASN A 5 -9.66 0.64 1.53
CA ASN A 5 -9.22 0.83 0.14
C ASN A 5 -10.23 1.65 -0.68
N HIS A 6 -11.55 1.45 -0.49
CA HIS A 6 -12.57 2.29 -1.12
C HIS A 6 -12.54 3.73 -0.63
N ASN A 7 -12.37 3.95 0.67
CA ASN A 7 -12.24 5.28 1.24
C ASN A 7 -11.00 5.99 0.71
N TYR A 8 -9.88 5.28 0.64
CA TYR A 8 -8.63 5.78 0.05
C TYR A 8 -8.85 6.29 -1.38
N LEU A 9 -9.38 5.47 -2.28
CA LEU A 9 -9.61 5.87 -3.67
C LEU A 9 -10.61 7.04 -3.79
N SER A 10 -11.60 7.09 -2.91
CA SER A 10 -12.56 8.19 -2.86
C SER A 10 -11.89 9.51 -2.44
N CYS A 11 -11.03 9.47 -1.42
CA CYS A 11 -10.25 10.63 -0.97
C CYS A 11 -9.25 11.08 -2.05
N TYR A 12 -8.56 10.13 -2.67
CA TYR A 12 -7.64 10.41 -3.78
C TYR A 12 -8.34 11.16 -4.91
N ARG A 13 -9.47 10.64 -5.38
CA ARG A 13 -10.27 11.28 -6.43
C ARG A 13 -10.79 12.65 -6.02
N LEU A 14 -11.25 12.80 -4.77
CA LEU A 14 -11.73 14.08 -4.27
C LEU A 14 -10.63 15.13 -4.29
N SER A 15 -9.43 14.79 -3.82
CA SER A 15 -8.28 15.69 -3.82
C SER A 15 -7.89 16.12 -5.23
N THR A 16 -7.89 15.19 -6.21
CA THR A 16 -7.64 15.52 -7.61
C THR A 16 -8.67 16.52 -8.16
N ARG A 17 -9.97 16.30 -7.86
CA ARG A 17 -11.04 17.22 -8.30
C ARG A 17 -10.93 18.61 -7.66
N VAL A 18 -10.54 18.67 -6.39
CA VAL A 18 -10.29 19.93 -5.69
C VAL A 18 -9.15 20.69 -6.35
N LEU A 19 -8.06 20.00 -6.70
CA LEU A 19 -6.94 20.60 -7.44
C LEU A 19 -7.35 21.10 -8.83
N GLU A 20 -8.10 20.29 -9.59
CA GLU A 20 -8.64 20.72 -10.89
C GLU A 20 -9.47 22.00 -10.76
N ASN A 21 -10.39 22.04 -9.81
CA ASN A 21 -11.24 23.21 -9.59
C ASN A 21 -10.44 24.45 -9.15
N ALA A 22 -9.46 24.26 -8.27
CA ALA A 22 -8.61 25.37 -7.80
C ALA A 22 -7.74 25.96 -8.93
N LEU A 23 -7.27 25.12 -9.86
CA LEU A 23 -6.45 25.56 -10.99
C LEU A 23 -7.27 26.13 -12.17
N SER A 24 -8.56 25.77 -12.26
CA SER A 24 -9.38 26.23 -13.39
C SER A 24 -9.86 27.66 -13.24
N ASN A 25 -10.10 28.16 -12.00
CA ASN A 25 -10.67 29.49 -11.73
C ASN A 25 -11.76 29.96 -12.72
N GLY A 26 -12.48 29.00 -13.34
CA GLY A 26 -13.47 29.27 -14.38
C GLY A 26 -12.94 29.32 -15.82
N ASP A 27 -11.63 29.26 -16.01
CA ASP A 27 -11.00 29.20 -17.32
C ASP A 27 -10.60 27.76 -17.71
N PRO A 28 -10.41 27.47 -19.02
CA PRO A 28 -9.92 26.15 -19.43
C PRO A 28 -8.54 25.88 -18.86
N ILE A 29 -8.46 24.84 -18.04
CA ILE A 29 -7.24 24.43 -17.34
C ILE A 29 -6.09 24.24 -18.32
N ASN A 30 -4.95 24.85 -18.00
CA ASN A 30 -3.71 24.54 -18.70
C ASN A 30 -3.32 23.08 -18.44
N LYS A 31 -3.36 22.24 -19.47
CA LYS A 31 -3.05 20.82 -19.39
C LYS A 31 -1.67 20.52 -18.78
N LYS A 32 -0.72 21.45 -18.90
CA LYS A 32 0.62 21.29 -18.33
C LYS A 32 0.61 21.50 -16.82
N GLU A 33 -0.09 22.51 -16.34
CA GLU A 33 -0.22 22.81 -14.90
C GLU A 33 -0.98 21.69 -14.19
N LEU A 34 -2.06 21.19 -14.80
CA LEU A 34 -2.79 20.05 -14.26
C LEU A 34 -1.90 18.81 -14.12
N LYS A 35 -1.13 18.46 -15.14
CA LYS A 35 -0.21 17.32 -15.07
C LYS A 35 0.87 17.47 -14.02
N ILE A 36 1.38 18.68 -13.81
CA ILE A 36 2.37 18.96 -12.76
C ILE A 36 1.74 18.80 -11.38
N SER A 37 0.55 19.36 -11.17
CA SER A 37 -0.15 19.26 -9.89
C SER A 37 -0.57 17.83 -9.56
N GLU A 38 -1.04 17.06 -10.53
CA GLU A 38 -1.31 15.64 -10.39
C GLU A 38 -0.02 14.85 -10.05
N GLY A 39 1.11 15.20 -10.67
CA GLY A 39 2.40 14.62 -10.38
C GLY A 39 2.85 14.88 -8.95
N ILE A 40 2.70 16.11 -8.47
CA ILE A 40 3.02 16.48 -7.08
C ILE A 40 2.07 15.79 -6.10
N GLN A 41 0.77 15.79 -6.37
CA GLN A 41 -0.22 15.07 -5.57
C GLN A 41 0.16 13.61 -5.43
N ASN A 42 0.49 12.96 -6.53
CA ASN A 42 0.83 11.55 -6.56
C ASN A 42 2.13 11.24 -5.81
N LEU A 43 3.12 12.12 -5.93
CA LEU A 43 4.36 11.98 -5.17
C LEU A 43 4.08 12.06 -3.67
N LEU A 44 3.28 13.03 -3.23
CA LEU A 44 2.97 13.23 -1.82
C LEU A 44 2.05 12.14 -1.26
N LEU A 45 0.96 11.85 -1.96
CA LEU A 45 -0.02 10.87 -1.50
C LEU A 45 0.50 9.44 -1.70
N GLY A 46 1.19 9.17 -2.81
CA GLY A 46 1.78 7.87 -3.09
C GLY A 46 2.84 7.50 -2.06
N PHE A 47 3.70 8.45 -1.68
CA PHE A 47 4.75 8.21 -0.69
C PHE A 47 4.20 7.84 0.69
N TYR A 48 3.10 8.47 1.13
CA TYR A 48 2.51 8.23 2.45
C TYR A 48 1.39 7.20 2.43
N LEU A 49 0.57 7.17 1.40
CA LEU A 49 -0.68 6.41 1.41
C LEU A 49 -0.56 5.03 0.76
N ILE A 50 0.38 4.83 -0.17
CA ILE A 50 0.65 3.48 -0.70
C ILE A 50 1.16 2.56 0.42
N PRO A 51 2.21 2.93 1.19
CA PRO A 51 2.61 2.15 2.35
C PRO A 51 1.47 1.94 3.36
N LEU A 52 0.68 2.99 3.66
CA LEU A 52 -0.43 2.86 4.60
C LEU A 52 -1.48 1.83 4.16
N THR A 53 -1.85 1.80 2.87
CA THR A 53 -2.83 0.82 2.36
C THR A 53 -2.25 -0.60 2.35
N HIS A 54 -0.95 -0.73 2.17
CA HIS A 54 -0.22 -1.99 2.26
C HIS A 54 -0.24 -2.52 3.70
N GLU A 55 0.24 -1.73 4.67
CA GLU A 55 0.25 -2.09 6.09
C GLU A 55 -1.15 -2.36 6.65
N GLU A 56 -2.16 -1.65 6.16
CA GLU A 56 -3.56 -1.91 6.51
C GLU A 56 -4.03 -3.28 5.99
N GLY A 57 -3.41 -3.80 4.95
CA GLY A 57 -3.56 -5.18 4.50
C GLY A 57 -3.18 -6.17 5.59
N HIS A 58 -1.96 -6.08 6.11
CA HIS A 58 -1.45 -6.91 7.21
C HIS A 58 -2.31 -6.74 8.47
N ARG A 59 -2.58 -5.49 8.87
CA ARG A 59 -3.41 -5.19 10.04
C ARG A 59 -4.81 -5.78 9.96
N SER A 60 -5.40 -5.84 8.77
CA SER A 60 -6.74 -6.41 8.60
C SER A 60 -6.80 -7.90 8.91
N ILE A 61 -5.73 -8.64 8.64
CA ILE A 61 -5.61 -10.06 9.00
C ILE A 61 -5.48 -10.20 10.51
N LEU A 62 -4.61 -9.42 11.14
CA LEU A 62 -4.47 -9.40 12.61
C LEU A 62 -5.79 -9.06 13.31
N THR A 63 -6.51 -8.06 12.80
CA THR A 63 -7.85 -7.69 13.32
C THR A 63 -8.84 -8.84 13.20
N HIS A 64 -8.83 -9.56 12.06
CA HIS A 64 -9.67 -10.75 11.89
C HIS A 64 -9.35 -11.84 12.91
N LEU A 65 -8.09 -11.99 13.25
CA LEU A 65 -7.60 -12.92 14.27
C LEU A 65 -7.77 -12.38 15.72
N LYS A 66 -8.37 -11.19 15.88
CA LYS A 66 -8.56 -10.50 17.16
C LYS A 66 -7.24 -10.11 17.84
N ILE A 67 -6.19 -9.91 17.07
CA ILE A 67 -4.89 -9.44 17.52
C ILE A 67 -4.85 -7.92 17.34
N GLY A 68 -4.62 -7.19 18.43
CA GLY A 68 -4.49 -5.72 18.41
C GLY A 68 -3.22 -5.31 17.69
N SER A 69 -3.33 -4.33 16.78
CA SER A 69 -2.20 -3.84 15.99
C SER A 69 -2.48 -2.44 15.44
N ILE A 70 -1.43 -1.70 15.08
CA ILE A 70 -1.49 -0.34 14.57
C ILE A 70 -0.60 -0.25 13.34
N SER A 71 -1.16 0.19 12.19
CA SER A 71 -0.37 0.49 11.00
C SER A 71 0.39 1.81 11.18
N GLN A 72 1.69 1.79 10.95
CA GLN A 72 2.56 2.97 10.95
C GLN A 72 2.89 3.35 9.50
N PRO A 73 2.30 4.46 9.00
CA PRO A 73 2.54 4.89 7.61
C PRO A 73 3.88 5.61 7.44
N TYR A 74 4.56 5.91 8.54
CA TYR A 74 5.81 6.65 8.51
C TYR A 74 6.97 5.68 8.29
N ILE A 75 7.82 6.04 7.36
CA ILE A 75 9.09 5.38 7.17
C ILE A 75 9.89 5.52 8.47
N ASN A 76 10.26 4.40 9.07
CA ASN A 76 11.10 4.37 10.27
C ASN A 76 12.57 4.72 9.92
N SER A 77 13.47 4.63 10.89
CA SER A 77 14.91 4.83 10.67
C SER A 77 15.52 3.90 9.61
N HIS A 78 14.86 2.78 9.31
CA HIS A 78 15.25 1.78 8.32
C HIS A 78 14.55 1.96 6.96
N GLY A 79 13.72 2.97 6.82
CA GLY A 79 13.07 3.30 5.55
C GLY A 79 11.82 2.48 5.21
N ALA A 80 11.24 1.76 6.16
CA ALA A 80 10.06 0.93 5.96
C ALA A 80 8.83 1.42 6.72
N ALA A 81 7.64 1.27 6.14
CA ALA A 81 6.39 1.27 6.88
C ALA A 81 6.22 -0.11 7.55
N TYR A 82 5.43 -0.19 8.62
CA TYR A 82 5.27 -1.44 9.35
C TYR A 82 4.00 -1.47 10.21
N VAL A 83 3.60 -2.66 10.63
CA VAL A 83 2.55 -2.88 11.62
C VAL A 83 3.17 -3.12 12.97
N MET A 84 2.79 -2.34 13.97
CA MET A 84 3.29 -2.46 15.35
C MET A 84 2.23 -3.00 16.31
N GLY A 85 2.67 -3.37 17.51
CA GLY A 85 1.80 -3.83 18.61
C GLY A 85 1.60 -5.34 18.64
N VAL A 86 2.25 -6.09 17.75
CA VAL A 86 2.24 -7.55 17.76
C VAL A 86 3.53 -8.05 18.42
N THR A 87 3.41 -8.98 19.36
CA THR A 87 4.58 -9.56 20.02
C THR A 87 5.13 -10.76 19.26
N ASP A 88 6.44 -11.00 19.34
CA ASP A 88 7.09 -12.17 18.75
C ASP A 88 6.45 -13.48 19.18
N SER A 89 6.05 -13.58 20.44
CA SER A 89 5.34 -14.75 20.94
C SER A 89 4.01 -15.01 20.23
N THR A 90 3.30 -13.94 19.86
CA THR A 90 2.07 -14.04 19.08
C THR A 90 2.34 -14.52 17.66
N LEU A 91 3.37 -13.98 17.01
CA LEU A 91 3.78 -14.38 15.66
C LEU A 91 4.27 -15.82 15.63
N LYS A 92 5.11 -16.24 16.62
CA LYS A 92 5.54 -17.63 16.79
C LYS A 92 4.36 -18.58 16.96
N ASN A 93 3.40 -18.21 17.80
CA ASN A 93 2.19 -19.02 17.99
C ASN A 93 1.35 -19.13 16.70
N LEU A 94 1.22 -18.04 15.93
CA LEU A 94 0.55 -18.10 14.61
C LEU A 94 1.30 -19.03 13.66
N ARG A 95 2.62 -18.91 13.56
CA ARG A 95 3.44 -19.78 12.71
C ARG A 95 3.29 -21.25 13.08
N ASP A 96 3.40 -21.56 14.37
CA ASP A 96 3.49 -22.94 14.85
C ASP A 96 2.11 -23.62 14.93
N GLN A 97 1.03 -22.87 15.18
CA GLN A 97 -0.31 -23.39 15.40
C GLN A 97 -1.29 -23.10 14.26
N GLN A 98 -1.03 -22.04 13.48
CA GLN A 98 -1.96 -21.53 12.47
C GLN A 98 -1.21 -21.05 11.22
N LEU A 99 -0.32 -21.87 10.69
CA LEU A 99 0.54 -21.55 9.56
C LEU A 99 -0.19 -20.89 8.36
N PRO A 100 -1.42 -21.31 7.96
CA PRO A 100 -2.11 -20.62 6.87
C PRO A 100 -2.43 -19.15 7.19
N HIS A 101 -2.73 -18.81 8.45
CA HIS A 101 -2.96 -17.42 8.86
C HIS A 101 -1.66 -16.63 8.93
N TYR A 102 -0.58 -17.26 9.34
CA TYR A 102 0.75 -16.68 9.35
C TYR A 102 1.20 -16.31 7.92
N ILE A 103 1.12 -17.25 6.98
CA ILE A 103 1.43 -17.00 5.56
C ILE A 103 0.55 -15.88 4.99
N ARG A 104 -0.76 -15.93 5.29
CA ARG A 104 -1.66 -14.88 4.82
C ARG A 104 -1.37 -13.51 5.43
N LEU A 105 -0.92 -13.48 6.68
CA LEU A 105 -0.50 -12.24 7.33
C LEU A 105 0.62 -11.56 6.53
N HIS A 106 1.64 -12.31 6.11
CA HIS A 106 2.76 -11.78 5.32
C HIS A 106 2.34 -11.35 3.90
N ASN A 107 1.37 -12.03 3.30
CA ASN A 107 0.85 -11.65 1.98
C ASN A 107 -0.21 -10.53 2.03
N GLY A 108 -0.65 -10.11 3.22
CA GLY A 108 -1.79 -9.20 3.40
C GLY A 108 -1.61 -7.84 2.74
N GLY A 109 -0.40 -7.30 2.75
CA GLY A 109 -0.05 -6.04 2.09
C GLY A 109 -0.19 -6.15 0.57
N LEU A 110 0.42 -7.16 -0.03
CA LEU A 110 0.31 -7.43 -1.47
C LEU A 110 -1.12 -7.74 -1.90
N GLU A 111 -1.90 -8.47 -1.08
CA GLU A 111 -3.34 -8.68 -1.33
C GLU A 111 -4.08 -7.33 -1.40
N SER A 112 -3.78 -6.40 -0.50
CA SER A 112 -4.38 -5.06 -0.48
C SER A 112 -4.06 -4.28 -1.75
N ASP A 113 -2.80 -4.25 -2.14
CA ASP A 113 -2.33 -3.55 -3.35
C ASP A 113 -2.92 -4.16 -4.62
N TYR A 114 -2.97 -5.47 -4.69
CA TYR A 114 -3.61 -6.18 -5.80
C TYR A 114 -5.11 -5.88 -5.89
N MET A 115 -5.83 -5.88 -4.77
CA MET A 115 -7.25 -5.52 -4.75
C MET A 115 -7.49 -4.09 -5.22
N LEU A 116 -6.63 -3.14 -4.83
CA LEU A 116 -6.70 -1.74 -5.29
C LEU A 116 -6.48 -1.64 -6.80
N THR A 117 -5.44 -2.29 -7.32
CA THR A 117 -5.17 -2.28 -8.77
C THR A 117 -6.30 -2.92 -9.56
N LYS A 118 -6.88 -4.02 -9.10
CA LYS A 118 -8.03 -4.67 -9.73
C LYS A 118 -9.28 -3.80 -9.70
N HIS A 119 -9.50 -3.05 -8.62
CA HIS A 119 -10.60 -2.11 -8.56
C HIS A 119 -10.40 -0.95 -9.55
N MET A 120 -9.20 -0.41 -9.66
CA MET A 120 -8.89 0.61 -10.66
C MET A 120 -9.02 0.07 -12.09
N GLU A 121 -8.58 -1.16 -12.36
CA GLU A 121 -8.76 -1.82 -13.67
C GLU A 121 -10.25 -1.94 -14.04
N SER A 122 -11.13 -2.25 -13.08
CA SER A 122 -12.57 -2.28 -13.34
C SER A 122 -13.14 -0.88 -13.59
N ILE A 123 -12.65 0.16 -12.90
CA ILE A 123 -13.02 1.54 -13.23
C ILE A 123 -12.57 1.88 -14.66
N PHE A 124 -11.38 1.49 -15.06
CA PHE A 124 -10.86 1.75 -16.41
C PHE A 124 -11.69 1.05 -17.49
N ALA A 125 -12.15 -0.16 -17.21
CA ALA A 125 -12.94 -0.94 -18.15
C ALA A 125 -14.38 -0.40 -18.35
N PHE A 126 -14.99 0.17 -17.31
CA PHE A 126 -16.41 0.50 -17.30
C PHE A 126 -16.72 1.99 -17.11
N ASP A 127 -15.74 2.81 -16.74
CA ASP A 127 -15.92 4.25 -16.48
C ASP A 127 -14.68 5.03 -16.90
N PHE A 128 -14.54 5.21 -18.21
CA PHE A 128 -13.37 5.86 -18.81
C PHE A 128 -13.17 7.31 -18.34
N ASP A 129 -14.23 8.02 -17.99
CA ASP A 129 -14.12 9.40 -17.48
C ASP A 129 -13.43 9.45 -16.12
N LYS A 130 -13.57 8.39 -15.31
CA LYS A 130 -12.88 8.28 -14.03
C LYS A 130 -11.45 7.78 -14.15
N TYR A 131 -11.09 7.12 -15.26
CA TYR A 131 -9.75 6.58 -15.49
C TYR A 131 -8.66 7.64 -15.32
N ARG A 132 -8.86 8.84 -15.82
CA ARG A 132 -7.88 9.93 -15.74
C ARG A 132 -7.44 10.24 -14.31
N TYR A 133 -8.34 10.08 -13.32
CA TYR A 133 -8.06 10.41 -11.92
C TYR A 133 -7.16 9.38 -11.21
N TYR A 134 -7.09 8.16 -11.72
CA TYR A 134 -6.37 7.06 -11.06
C TYR A 134 -5.16 6.57 -11.85
N LYS A 135 -4.94 7.08 -13.04
CA LYS A 135 -3.92 6.56 -13.95
C LYS A 135 -2.53 6.52 -13.32
N LEU A 136 -2.13 7.58 -12.67
CA LEU A 136 -0.81 7.71 -12.10
C LEU A 136 -0.66 6.89 -10.82
N GLU A 137 -1.69 6.90 -9.96
CA GLU A 137 -1.77 6.03 -8.78
C GLU A 137 -1.68 4.55 -9.17
N TYR A 138 -2.43 4.14 -10.17
CA TYR A 138 -2.38 2.78 -10.71
C TYR A 138 -0.96 2.40 -11.15
N LEU A 139 -0.29 3.28 -11.89
CA LEU A 139 1.07 3.01 -12.37
C LEU A 139 2.05 2.87 -11.22
N MET A 140 2.03 3.79 -10.26
CA MET A 140 2.91 3.74 -9.08
C MET A 140 2.69 2.48 -8.26
N ARG A 141 1.44 2.09 -8.06
CA ARG A 141 1.11 0.87 -7.31
C ARG A 141 1.54 -0.39 -8.04
N LYS A 142 1.42 -0.44 -9.37
CA LYS A 142 1.98 -1.56 -10.16
C LYS A 142 3.49 -1.64 -10.03
N VAL A 143 4.19 -0.50 -10.04
CA VAL A 143 5.65 -0.46 -9.82
C VAL A 143 5.97 -0.92 -8.40
N ALA A 144 5.24 -0.46 -7.39
CA ALA A 144 5.42 -0.91 -6.01
C ALA A 144 5.25 -2.44 -5.88
N ILE A 145 4.18 -3.01 -6.43
CA ILE A 145 3.98 -4.47 -6.43
C ILE A 145 5.16 -5.19 -7.11
N LEU A 146 5.62 -4.68 -8.26
CA LEU A 146 6.76 -5.30 -8.95
C LEU A 146 8.05 -5.24 -8.12
N SER A 147 8.25 -4.17 -7.34
CA SER A 147 9.44 -4.03 -6.50
C SER A 147 9.58 -5.11 -5.43
N TYR A 148 8.46 -5.69 -4.97
CA TYR A 148 8.48 -6.82 -4.03
C TYR A 148 8.96 -8.13 -4.66
N TYR A 149 8.78 -8.30 -5.97
CA TYR A 149 9.24 -9.51 -6.66
C TYR A 149 10.70 -9.45 -7.07
N ILE A 150 11.27 -8.25 -7.23
CA ILE A 150 12.66 -8.07 -7.68
C ILE A 150 13.67 -8.73 -6.74
N PRO A 151 13.64 -8.50 -5.40
CA PRO A 151 14.56 -9.16 -4.49
C PRO A 151 14.51 -10.69 -4.56
N GLY A 152 13.30 -11.26 -4.64
CA GLY A 152 13.13 -12.71 -4.77
C GLY A 152 13.65 -13.29 -6.08
N LEU A 153 13.58 -12.53 -7.18
CA LEU A 153 14.10 -12.95 -8.49
C LEU A 153 15.63 -12.95 -8.55
N PHE A 154 16.27 -12.10 -7.77
CA PHE A 154 17.73 -11.94 -7.75
C PHE A 154 18.38 -12.55 -6.51
N GLU A 155 17.62 -13.30 -5.69
CA GLU A 155 18.10 -13.88 -4.43
C GLU A 155 18.83 -12.84 -3.56
N MET A 156 18.32 -11.60 -3.54
CA MET A 156 18.92 -10.52 -2.77
C MET A 156 18.63 -10.75 -1.29
N GLU A 157 19.68 -11.01 -0.52
CA GLU A 157 19.57 -10.97 0.94
C GLU A 157 19.44 -9.51 1.38
N ILE A 158 18.34 -9.19 2.06
CA ILE A 158 18.15 -7.90 2.72
C ILE A 158 18.56 -8.11 4.18
N ASP A 159 19.74 -7.64 4.54
CA ASP A 159 20.21 -7.68 5.93
C ASP A 159 19.54 -6.51 6.69
N LEU A 160 18.62 -6.85 7.56
CA LEU A 160 18.01 -5.90 8.48
C LEU A 160 18.72 -6.00 9.82
N ASP A 161 19.59 -5.04 10.10
CA ASP A 161 20.46 -4.97 11.29
C ASP A 161 19.76 -5.16 12.66
N GLU A 162 18.43 -5.06 12.72
CA GLU A 162 17.67 -5.12 13.98
C GLU A 162 17.36 -6.53 14.44
N GLU A 163 17.61 -7.52 13.63
CA GLU A 163 16.90 -8.76 13.84
C GLU A 163 17.80 -9.96 13.93
N SER A 164 18.37 -10.10 15.13
CA SER A 164 19.05 -11.32 15.56
C SER A 164 18.10 -12.45 15.96
N ASN A 165 16.78 -12.29 15.77
CA ASN A 165 15.83 -13.31 16.18
C ASN A 165 15.38 -14.21 15.01
N GLU A 166 14.93 -15.41 15.36
CA GLU A 166 14.54 -16.46 14.41
C GLU A 166 13.39 -16.04 13.48
N LEU A 167 12.45 -15.21 13.97
CA LEU A 167 11.29 -14.74 13.23
C LEU A 167 11.65 -13.74 12.12
N SER A 168 12.66 -12.93 12.35
CA SER A 168 13.11 -11.95 11.37
C SER A 168 13.61 -12.60 10.10
N ARG A 169 14.32 -13.71 10.23
CA ARG A 169 14.78 -14.48 9.07
C ARG A 169 13.63 -15.07 8.28
N ASP A 170 12.51 -15.39 8.94
CA ASP A 170 11.30 -15.93 8.31
C ASP A 170 10.52 -14.82 7.60
N ILE A 171 10.65 -13.55 8.04
CA ILE A 171 9.88 -12.40 7.56
C ILE A 171 10.61 -11.66 6.45
N VAL A 172 11.93 -11.55 6.54
CA VAL A 172 12.77 -10.85 5.55
C VAL A 172 12.69 -11.54 4.20
N GLY A 173 12.19 -10.79 3.22
CA GLY A 173 12.03 -11.26 1.85
C GLY A 173 10.70 -11.96 1.55
N HIS A 174 9.74 -11.89 2.46
CA HIS A 174 8.42 -12.48 2.29
C HIS A 174 7.26 -11.48 2.24
N ASP A 175 7.54 -10.20 2.38
CA ASP A 175 6.61 -9.13 2.03
C ASP A 175 6.70 -8.75 0.57
#